data_76edb920d41e2126be15ca824a2dfd87
#
_entry.id   76edb920d41e2126be15ca824a2dfd87
#
_cell.length_a   1.000
_cell.length_b   1.000
_cell.length_c   1.000
_cell.angle_alpha   90.00
_cell.angle_beta   90.00
_cell.angle_gamma   90.00
#
_symmetry.space_group_name_H-M   'P 1'
#
loop_
_entity.id
_entity.type
_entity.pdbx_description
1 polymer ?
#
loop_
_entity_poly.entity_id
_entity_poly.type
_entity_poly.pdbx_seq_one_letter_code
_entity_poly.pdbx_strand_id
1 'polypeptide(L)'
;MNVFLDAFAWIFSPDRTTGYLPLGEAILQHLGFTFGSVLIAALIAVPAGWAIGHTGRGREIAVFLSGAARSLPSLGLVVLLYLVIGVNFKEQAAVVAFVLLAIPSILAGAYAGIEAIERTTIEAGRAVGMTPMQVLWRIEVPLGLPLLIGGIRSAVLQVVATVTIAAYVGLGGLGFALIQGIQTRNPAQILGASIVVVVLALVLDAVFALLQRVLVPRGVTVQRSAPERRRRRRLSPQPA
;
A
#
# COMPACT_ATOMS: atom_id res chain seq x y z
N MET A 1 -5.49 36.37 11.32
CA MET A 1 -5.22 35.66 10.03
C MET A 1 -5.74 34.23 10.18
N ASN A 2 -6.61 33.80 9.28
CA ASN A 2 -7.14 32.43 9.34
C ASN A 2 -6.28 31.54 8.44
N VAL A 3 -5.32 30.83 9.03
CA VAL A 3 -4.33 30.00 8.31
C VAL A 3 -5.00 29.03 7.33
N PHE A 4 -6.23 28.59 7.61
CA PHE A 4 -6.98 27.72 6.69
C PHE A 4 -7.40 28.45 5.41
N LEU A 5 -7.93 29.70 5.53
CA LEU A 5 -8.28 30.50 4.36
C LEU A 5 -7.04 30.82 3.52
N ASP A 6 -5.95 31.17 4.18
CA ASP A 6 -4.67 31.45 3.52
C ASP A 6 -4.10 30.19 2.81
N ALA A 7 -4.29 28.98 3.39
CA ALA A 7 -3.89 27.72 2.78
C ALA A 7 -4.73 27.41 1.52
N PHE A 8 -6.05 27.63 1.57
CA PHE A 8 -6.90 27.48 0.39
C PHE A 8 -6.54 28.51 -0.71
N ALA A 9 -6.30 29.77 -0.33
CA ALA A 9 -5.84 30.78 -1.27
C ALA A 9 -4.50 30.37 -1.91
N TRP A 10 -3.59 29.77 -1.14
CA TRP A 10 -2.31 29.28 -1.66
C TRP A 10 -2.50 28.12 -2.67
N ILE A 11 -3.39 27.14 -2.40
CA ILE A 11 -3.66 26.02 -3.33
C ILE A 11 -4.12 26.51 -4.69
N PHE A 12 -4.99 27.55 -4.72
CA PHE A 12 -5.57 28.08 -5.95
C PHE A 12 -4.83 29.32 -6.50
N SER A 13 -3.66 29.66 -5.94
CA SER A 13 -2.89 30.81 -6.41
C SER A 13 -2.29 30.54 -7.82
N PRO A 14 -2.12 31.59 -8.64
CA PRO A 14 -1.47 31.45 -9.95
C PRO A 14 -0.07 30.86 -9.90
N ASP A 15 0.66 31.10 -8.80
CA ASP A 15 2.00 30.55 -8.60
C ASP A 15 2.05 29.01 -8.60
N ARG A 16 0.91 28.35 -8.38
CA ARG A 16 0.78 26.89 -8.45
C ARG A 16 0.71 26.35 -9.86
N THR A 17 0.40 27.20 -10.84
CA THR A 17 0.35 26.83 -12.27
C THR A 17 1.62 27.24 -13.03
N THR A 18 2.35 28.26 -12.55
CA THR A 18 3.48 28.89 -13.27
C THR A 18 4.79 28.88 -12.47
N GLY A 19 4.79 28.41 -11.21
CA GLY A 19 5.96 28.32 -10.35
C GLY A 19 6.99 27.27 -10.81
N TYR A 20 8.10 27.17 -10.06
CA TYR A 20 9.22 26.24 -10.35
C TYR A 20 8.77 24.78 -10.48
N LEU A 21 7.78 24.36 -9.71
CA LEU A 21 7.12 23.04 -9.84
C LEU A 21 5.60 23.24 -9.80
N PRO A 22 4.93 23.32 -10.97
CA PRO A 22 3.49 23.42 -11.03
C PRO A 22 2.79 22.27 -10.31
N LEU A 23 1.63 22.55 -9.68
CA LEU A 23 0.93 21.56 -8.85
C LEU A 23 0.58 20.28 -9.63
N GLY A 24 0.16 20.42 -10.89
CA GLY A 24 -0.13 19.27 -11.76
C GLY A 24 1.09 18.40 -12.02
N GLU A 25 2.25 19.01 -12.26
CA GLU A 25 3.51 18.31 -12.45
C GLU A 25 3.98 17.65 -11.15
N ALA A 26 3.84 18.35 -10.01
CA ALA A 26 4.14 17.78 -8.69
C ALA A 26 3.28 16.54 -8.38
N ILE A 27 1.99 16.56 -8.74
CA ILE A 27 1.09 15.40 -8.60
C ILE A 27 1.56 14.26 -9.51
N LEU A 28 1.87 14.53 -10.78
CA LEU A 28 2.31 13.51 -11.73
C LEU A 28 3.63 12.87 -11.29
N GLN A 29 4.61 13.65 -10.85
CA GLN A 29 5.86 13.14 -10.30
C GLN A 29 5.60 12.28 -9.07
N HIS A 30 4.75 12.74 -8.16
CA HIS A 30 4.41 12.01 -6.94
C HIS A 30 3.76 10.65 -7.25
N LEU A 31 2.80 10.63 -8.19
CA LEU A 31 2.17 9.40 -8.65
C LEU A 31 3.14 8.50 -9.41
N GLY A 32 4.03 9.06 -10.23
CA GLY A 32 5.07 8.34 -10.96
C GLY A 32 6.00 7.57 -10.00
N PHE A 33 6.55 8.24 -8.98
CA PHE A 33 7.36 7.58 -7.96
C PHE A 33 6.56 6.53 -7.18
N THR A 34 5.31 6.84 -6.83
CA THR A 34 4.47 5.92 -6.06
C THR A 34 4.16 4.66 -6.85
N PHE A 35 3.55 4.78 -8.02
CA PHE A 35 3.14 3.61 -8.80
C PHE A 35 4.30 2.87 -9.43
N GLY A 36 5.35 3.56 -9.86
CA GLY A 36 6.56 2.92 -10.36
C GLY A 36 7.22 2.04 -9.31
N SER A 37 7.38 2.55 -8.09
CA SER A 37 7.98 1.77 -7.00
C SER A 37 7.09 0.62 -6.54
N VAL A 38 5.78 0.84 -6.41
CA VAL A 38 4.82 -0.20 -6.03
C VAL A 38 4.74 -1.30 -7.10
N LEU A 39 4.82 -0.95 -8.38
CA LEU A 39 4.85 -1.94 -9.47
C LEU A 39 6.09 -2.83 -9.38
N ILE A 40 7.29 -2.24 -9.20
CA ILE A 40 8.54 -3.01 -9.02
C ILE A 40 8.43 -3.92 -7.79
N ALA A 41 7.94 -3.38 -6.67
CA ALA A 41 7.73 -4.14 -5.45
C ALA A 41 6.74 -5.29 -5.65
N ALA A 42 5.64 -5.07 -6.39
CA ALA A 42 4.63 -6.08 -6.67
C ALA A 42 5.17 -7.20 -7.56
N LEU A 43 5.99 -6.88 -8.57
CA LEU A 43 6.63 -7.88 -9.43
C LEU A 43 7.53 -8.85 -8.65
N ILE A 44 8.07 -8.42 -7.52
CA ILE A 44 8.90 -9.24 -6.63
C ILE A 44 8.05 -9.91 -5.55
N ALA A 45 7.23 -9.14 -4.86
CA ALA A 45 6.54 -9.58 -3.65
C ALA A 45 5.33 -10.47 -3.93
N VAL A 46 4.59 -10.26 -5.05
CA VAL A 46 3.42 -11.07 -5.36
C VAL A 46 3.79 -12.52 -5.70
N PRO A 47 4.73 -12.80 -6.63
CA PRO A 47 5.15 -14.17 -6.89
C PRO A 47 5.76 -14.86 -5.66
N ALA A 48 6.58 -14.14 -4.89
CA ALA A 48 7.16 -14.66 -3.66
C ALA A 48 6.08 -15.00 -2.61
N GLY A 49 5.11 -14.10 -2.41
CA GLY A 49 4.01 -14.31 -1.47
C GLY A 49 3.10 -15.48 -1.87
N TRP A 50 2.78 -15.62 -3.16
CA TRP A 50 2.03 -16.78 -3.66
C TRP A 50 2.81 -18.09 -3.51
N ALA A 51 4.11 -18.10 -3.79
CA ALA A 51 4.94 -19.28 -3.58
C ALA A 51 4.99 -19.69 -2.10
N ILE A 52 5.11 -18.74 -1.19
CA ILE A 52 5.09 -18.98 0.26
C ILE A 52 3.73 -19.52 0.70
N GLY A 53 2.63 -18.88 0.28
CA GLY A 53 1.27 -19.30 0.63
C GLY A 53 0.92 -20.68 0.11
N HIS A 54 1.27 -20.97 -1.16
CA HIS A 54 1.00 -22.26 -1.81
C HIS A 54 1.81 -23.41 -1.25
N THR A 55 3.10 -23.18 -0.97
CA THR A 55 4.01 -24.25 -0.49
C THR A 55 4.06 -24.37 1.04
N GLY A 56 3.63 -23.34 1.76
CA GLY A 56 3.78 -23.23 3.20
C GLY A 56 5.24 -23.02 3.68
N ARG A 57 6.20 -22.95 2.75
CA ARG A 57 7.64 -22.83 3.06
C ARG A 57 8.06 -21.36 3.08
N GLY A 58 8.93 -20.98 4.03
CA GLY A 58 9.47 -19.63 4.13
C GLY A 58 8.56 -18.62 4.84
N ARG A 59 7.44 -19.04 5.42
CA ARG A 59 6.51 -18.17 6.16
C ARG A 59 7.20 -17.39 7.26
N GLU A 60 8.00 -18.04 8.08
CA GLU A 60 8.71 -17.41 9.20
C GLU A 60 9.65 -16.29 8.72
N ILE A 61 10.37 -16.55 7.61
CA ILE A 61 11.24 -15.56 6.98
C ILE A 61 10.43 -14.38 6.47
N ALA A 62 9.30 -14.62 5.80
CA ALA A 62 8.43 -13.56 5.30
C ALA A 62 7.84 -12.70 6.42
N VAL A 63 7.40 -13.33 7.52
CA VAL A 63 6.89 -12.64 8.71
C VAL A 63 7.98 -11.81 9.37
N PHE A 64 9.17 -12.40 9.57
CA PHE A 64 10.32 -11.71 10.14
C PHE A 64 10.74 -10.49 9.30
N LEU A 65 10.95 -10.68 7.99
CA LEU A 65 11.33 -9.59 7.08
C LEU A 65 10.26 -8.49 7.01
N SER A 66 8.98 -8.87 7.00
CA SER A 66 7.87 -7.90 7.01
C SER A 66 7.83 -7.11 8.31
N GLY A 67 8.10 -7.74 9.44
CA GLY A 67 8.20 -7.07 10.75
C GLY A 67 9.39 -6.13 10.81
N ALA A 68 10.58 -6.61 10.44
CA ALA A 68 11.82 -5.84 10.44
C ALA A 68 11.72 -4.59 9.54
N ALA A 69 11.20 -4.73 8.32
CA ALA A 69 11.07 -3.62 7.39
C ALA A 69 10.08 -2.54 7.86
N ARG A 70 9.04 -2.93 8.62
CA ARG A 70 8.10 -1.97 9.21
C ARG A 70 8.69 -1.20 10.39
N SER A 71 9.73 -1.71 11.04
CA SER A 71 10.41 -1.02 12.14
C SER A 71 11.45 -0.02 11.65
N LEU A 72 11.82 -0.05 10.35
CA LEU A 72 12.79 0.89 9.79
C LEU A 72 12.18 2.30 9.68
N PRO A 73 12.86 3.34 10.19
CA PRO A 73 12.47 4.72 9.95
C PRO A 73 12.53 5.03 8.46
N SER A 74 11.39 5.34 7.83
CA SER A 74 11.31 5.57 6.38
C SER A 74 12.25 6.68 5.89
N LEU A 75 12.30 7.82 6.60
CA LEU A 75 13.24 8.89 6.31
C LEU A 75 14.70 8.43 6.46
N GLY A 76 15.00 7.68 7.52
CA GLY A 76 16.34 7.13 7.76
C GLY A 76 16.81 6.24 6.60
N LEU A 77 15.92 5.36 6.11
CA LEU A 77 16.23 4.49 4.97
C LEU A 77 16.46 5.30 3.68
N VAL A 78 15.62 6.29 3.39
CA VAL A 78 15.78 7.17 2.22
C VAL A 78 17.12 7.91 2.28
N VAL A 79 17.44 8.52 3.42
CA VAL A 79 18.71 9.25 3.60
C VAL A 79 19.91 8.31 3.54
N LEU A 80 19.83 7.13 4.15
CA LEU A 80 20.90 6.14 4.11
C LEU A 80 21.21 5.73 2.66
N LEU A 81 20.17 5.36 1.89
CA LEU A 81 20.37 4.95 0.50
C LEU A 81 20.84 6.11 -0.39
N TYR A 82 20.35 7.32 -0.15
CA TYR A 82 20.83 8.52 -0.81
C TYR A 82 22.33 8.74 -0.62
N LEU A 83 22.85 8.51 0.59
CA LEU A 83 24.28 8.64 0.89
C LEU A 83 25.10 7.47 0.33
N VAL A 84 24.57 6.24 0.39
CA VAL A 84 25.28 5.03 -0.07
C VAL A 84 25.31 4.95 -1.60
N ILE A 85 24.21 5.22 -2.29
CA ILE A 85 24.11 5.15 -3.76
C ILE A 85 24.78 6.39 -4.40
N GLY A 86 24.74 7.52 -3.70
CA GLY A 86 25.36 8.76 -4.11
C GLY A 86 24.37 9.86 -4.47
N VAL A 87 24.77 11.07 -4.19
CA VAL A 87 23.96 12.30 -4.32
C VAL A 87 23.44 12.53 -5.75
N ASN A 88 24.23 12.11 -6.75
CA ASN A 88 23.87 12.25 -8.16
C ASN A 88 22.78 11.28 -8.61
N PHE A 89 22.49 10.25 -7.83
CA PHE A 89 21.51 9.20 -8.11
C PHE A 89 20.33 9.24 -7.13
N LYS A 90 19.93 10.46 -6.71
CA LYS A 90 18.88 10.66 -5.69
C LYS A 90 17.55 9.99 -6.00
N GLU A 91 17.12 10.01 -7.26
CA GLU A 91 15.86 9.41 -7.69
C GLU A 91 15.92 7.88 -7.59
N GLN A 92 17.03 7.27 -8.05
CA GLN A 92 17.25 5.84 -7.97
C GLN A 92 17.32 5.36 -6.51
N ALA A 93 18.04 6.12 -5.66
CA ALA A 93 18.13 5.83 -4.23
C ALA A 93 16.76 5.89 -3.55
N ALA A 94 15.96 6.90 -3.87
CA ALA A 94 14.60 7.03 -3.35
C ALA A 94 13.69 5.89 -3.83
N VAL A 95 13.72 5.56 -5.12
CA VAL A 95 12.93 4.44 -5.68
C VAL A 95 13.30 3.11 -5.01
N VAL A 96 14.58 2.83 -4.80
CA VAL A 96 15.02 1.62 -4.07
C VAL A 96 14.45 1.62 -2.64
N ALA A 97 14.49 2.76 -1.93
CA ALA A 97 13.89 2.86 -0.60
C ALA A 97 12.38 2.57 -0.61
N PHE A 98 11.66 3.16 -1.57
CA PHE A 98 10.21 2.97 -1.71
C PHE A 98 9.86 1.52 -2.02
N VAL A 99 10.59 0.87 -2.92
CA VAL A 99 10.44 -0.55 -3.25
C VAL A 99 10.65 -1.41 -2.00
N LEU A 100 11.74 -1.20 -1.25
CA LEU A 100 12.02 -1.95 -0.03
C LEU A 100 10.93 -1.79 1.02
N LEU A 101 10.36 -0.59 1.17
CA LEU A 101 9.27 -0.32 2.11
C LEU A 101 7.92 -0.89 1.64
N ALA A 102 7.69 -1.00 0.33
CA ALA A 102 6.44 -1.53 -0.23
C ALA A 102 6.36 -3.06 -0.19
N ILE A 103 7.50 -3.76 -0.41
CA ILE A 103 7.57 -5.23 -0.47
C ILE A 103 6.87 -5.91 0.73
N PRO A 104 7.10 -5.54 2.00
CA PRO A 104 6.51 -6.24 3.13
C PRO A 104 4.99 -6.25 3.14
N SER A 105 4.35 -5.13 2.80
CA SER A 105 2.89 -5.01 2.79
C SER A 105 2.27 -5.85 1.67
N ILE A 106 2.88 -5.85 0.48
CA ILE A 106 2.42 -6.63 -0.67
C ILE A 106 2.65 -8.12 -0.42
N LEU A 107 3.83 -8.50 0.07
CA LEU A 107 4.18 -9.88 0.39
C LEU A 107 3.20 -10.47 1.41
N ALA A 108 2.94 -9.71 2.49
CA ALA A 108 2.00 -10.12 3.51
C ALA A 108 0.58 -10.32 2.95
N GLY A 109 0.10 -9.41 2.10
CA GLY A 109 -1.20 -9.54 1.43
C GLY A 109 -1.27 -10.75 0.50
N ALA A 110 -0.21 -11.02 -0.25
CA ALA A 110 -0.15 -12.12 -1.20
C ALA A 110 -0.18 -13.49 -0.50
N TYR A 111 0.70 -13.72 0.50
CA TYR A 111 0.74 -15.02 1.18
C TYR A 111 -0.47 -15.23 2.08
N ALA A 112 -0.90 -14.20 2.83
CA ALA A 112 -2.06 -14.30 3.71
C ALA A 112 -3.36 -14.54 2.91
N GLY A 113 -3.43 -14.04 1.67
CA GLY A 113 -4.54 -14.30 0.78
C GLY A 113 -4.73 -15.78 0.49
N ILE A 114 -3.64 -16.50 0.23
CA ILE A 114 -3.68 -17.96 -0.02
C ILE A 114 -3.87 -18.72 1.30
N GLU A 115 -3.18 -18.33 2.36
CA GLU A 115 -3.28 -19.00 3.67
C GLU A 115 -4.70 -18.94 4.29
N ALA A 116 -5.46 -17.89 3.96
CA ALA A 116 -6.83 -17.71 4.47
C ALA A 116 -7.87 -18.63 3.80
N ILE A 117 -7.49 -19.38 2.76
CA ILE A 117 -8.41 -20.27 2.06
C ILE A 117 -8.62 -21.55 2.87
N GLU A 118 -9.89 -21.96 3.01
CA GLU A 118 -10.21 -23.21 3.70
C GLU A 118 -9.58 -24.42 3.00
N ARG A 119 -8.95 -25.29 3.78
CA ARG A 119 -8.28 -26.50 3.27
C ARG A 119 -9.26 -27.43 2.51
N THR A 120 -10.50 -27.50 2.95
CA THR A 120 -11.56 -28.26 2.27
C THR A 120 -11.77 -27.83 0.82
N THR A 121 -11.65 -26.53 0.52
CA THR A 121 -11.74 -26.00 -0.85
C THR A 121 -10.57 -26.48 -1.72
N ILE A 122 -9.36 -26.47 -1.17
CA ILE A 122 -8.14 -26.94 -1.84
C ILE A 122 -8.20 -28.46 -2.07
N GLU A 123 -8.65 -29.22 -1.05
CA GLU A 123 -8.82 -30.67 -1.13
C GLU A 123 -9.87 -31.08 -2.15
N ALA A 124 -11.00 -30.36 -2.24
CA ALA A 124 -12.01 -30.58 -3.26
C ALA A 124 -11.46 -30.40 -4.68
N GLY A 125 -10.63 -29.35 -4.91
CA GLY A 125 -9.95 -29.16 -6.18
C GLY A 125 -9.00 -30.33 -6.54
N ARG A 126 -8.26 -30.82 -5.55
CA ARG A 126 -7.38 -31.99 -5.74
C ARG A 126 -8.17 -33.29 -5.99
N ALA A 127 -9.29 -33.48 -5.32
CA ALA A 127 -10.15 -34.66 -5.49
C ALA A 127 -10.74 -34.79 -6.90
N VAL A 128 -10.99 -33.67 -7.60
CA VAL A 128 -11.40 -33.67 -9.01
C VAL A 128 -10.23 -33.73 -9.99
N GLY A 129 -9.00 -33.99 -9.51
CA GLY A 129 -7.81 -34.22 -10.34
C GLY A 129 -7.07 -32.95 -10.77
N MET A 130 -7.24 -31.81 -10.10
CA MET A 130 -6.48 -30.61 -10.40
C MET A 130 -5.01 -30.76 -9.97
N THR A 131 -4.10 -30.37 -10.87
CA THR A 131 -2.66 -30.27 -10.53
C THR A 131 -2.40 -29.11 -9.55
N PRO A 132 -1.28 -29.12 -8.80
CA PRO A 132 -0.95 -28.03 -7.88
C PRO A 132 -0.99 -26.63 -8.55
N MET A 133 -0.48 -26.53 -9.79
CA MET A 133 -0.50 -25.27 -10.53
C MET A 133 -1.91 -24.85 -10.95
N GLN A 134 -2.79 -25.81 -11.25
CA GLN A 134 -4.21 -25.51 -11.50
C GLN A 134 -4.92 -25.06 -10.23
N VAL A 135 -4.62 -25.65 -9.09
CA VAL A 135 -5.13 -25.21 -7.78
C VAL A 135 -4.69 -23.78 -7.51
N LEU A 136 -3.40 -23.47 -7.68
CA LEU A 136 -2.87 -22.12 -7.49
C LEU A 136 -3.63 -21.10 -8.34
N TRP A 137 -3.68 -21.29 -9.66
CA TRP A 137 -4.20 -20.26 -10.57
C TRP A 137 -5.73 -20.18 -10.63
N ARG A 138 -6.44 -21.30 -10.42
CA ARG A 138 -7.91 -21.35 -10.55
C ARG A 138 -8.65 -21.22 -9.22
N ILE A 139 -7.98 -21.50 -8.10
CA ILE A 139 -8.60 -21.47 -6.77
C ILE A 139 -7.92 -20.43 -5.88
N GLU A 140 -6.61 -20.62 -5.63
CA GLU A 140 -5.91 -19.86 -4.60
C GLU A 140 -5.75 -18.38 -4.97
N VAL A 141 -5.26 -18.10 -6.18
CA VAL A 141 -5.07 -16.71 -6.64
C VAL A 141 -6.39 -15.93 -6.68
N PRO A 142 -7.48 -16.42 -7.31
CA PRO A 142 -8.74 -15.68 -7.33
C PRO A 142 -9.36 -15.46 -5.93
N LEU A 143 -9.29 -16.45 -5.05
CA LEU A 143 -9.81 -16.34 -3.70
C LEU A 143 -8.94 -15.48 -2.79
N GLY A 144 -7.63 -15.44 -3.04
CA GLY A 144 -6.66 -14.61 -2.30
C GLY A 144 -6.61 -13.14 -2.72
N LEU A 145 -7.19 -12.77 -3.88
CA LEU A 145 -7.16 -11.40 -4.42
C LEU A 145 -7.61 -10.32 -3.41
N PRO A 146 -8.64 -10.50 -2.58
CA PRO A 146 -9.07 -9.48 -1.64
C PRO A 146 -7.97 -9.02 -0.68
N LEU A 147 -7.18 -9.95 -0.16
CA LEU A 147 -6.08 -9.66 0.78
C LEU A 147 -4.85 -9.12 0.03
N LEU A 148 -4.57 -9.61 -1.17
CA LEU A 148 -3.52 -9.06 -2.03
C LEU A 148 -3.80 -7.58 -2.37
N ILE A 149 -5.02 -7.25 -2.81
CA ILE A 149 -5.41 -5.86 -3.11
C ILE A 149 -5.28 -5.00 -1.85
N GLY A 150 -5.67 -5.51 -0.68
CA GLY A 150 -5.45 -4.84 0.61
C GLY A 150 -3.98 -4.57 0.92
N GLY A 151 -3.10 -5.52 0.62
CA GLY A 151 -1.65 -5.38 0.74
C GLY A 151 -1.07 -4.31 -0.20
N ILE A 152 -1.49 -4.32 -1.48
CA ILE A 152 -1.10 -3.30 -2.46
C ILE A 152 -1.61 -1.91 -2.05
N ARG A 153 -2.88 -1.78 -1.62
CA ARG A 153 -3.44 -0.53 -1.09
C ARG A 153 -2.60 0.03 0.05
N SER A 154 -2.25 -0.81 1.02
CA SER A 154 -1.41 -0.43 2.15
C SER A 154 -0.02 0.04 1.69
N ALA A 155 0.59 -0.65 0.73
CA ALA A 155 1.87 -0.26 0.15
C ALA A 155 1.79 1.08 -0.58
N VAL A 156 0.76 1.32 -1.40
CA VAL A 156 0.55 2.60 -2.10
C VAL A 156 0.46 3.75 -1.11
N LEU A 157 -0.36 3.64 -0.07
CA LEU A 157 -0.51 4.70 0.94
C LEU A 157 0.78 4.95 1.73
N GLN A 158 1.53 3.89 2.03
CA GLN A 158 2.84 4.00 2.66
C GLN A 158 3.85 4.72 1.76
N VAL A 159 3.90 4.39 0.47
CA VAL A 159 4.81 5.02 -0.49
C VAL A 159 4.41 6.48 -0.72
N VAL A 160 3.13 6.83 -0.85
CA VAL A 160 2.67 8.23 -0.93
C VAL A 160 3.20 9.05 0.23
N ALA A 161 3.08 8.56 1.46
CA ALA A 161 3.64 9.25 2.63
C ALA A 161 5.16 9.38 2.56
N THR A 162 5.86 8.33 2.08
CA THR A 162 7.32 8.32 2.02
C THR A 162 7.87 9.21 0.90
N VAL A 163 7.21 9.28 -0.27
CA VAL A 163 7.54 10.23 -1.35
C VAL A 163 7.45 11.68 -0.86
N THR A 164 6.44 11.99 -0.03
CA THR A 164 6.33 13.32 0.59
C THR A 164 7.57 13.66 1.42
N ILE A 165 8.05 12.71 2.23
CA ILE A 165 9.21 12.88 3.10
C ILE A 165 10.51 12.91 2.29
N ALA A 166 10.61 12.17 1.18
CA ALA A 166 11.80 12.11 0.32
C ALA A 166 12.13 13.45 -0.37
N ALA A 167 11.20 14.39 -0.40
CA ALA A 167 11.49 15.77 -0.80
C ALA A 167 12.59 16.43 0.05
N TYR A 168 12.84 15.91 1.28
CA TYR A 168 13.95 16.35 2.13
C TYR A 168 15.32 16.12 1.51
N VAL A 169 15.48 15.07 0.73
CA VAL A 169 16.72 14.80 -0.05
C VAL A 169 16.69 15.39 -1.46
N GLY A 170 15.79 16.33 -1.71
CA GLY A 170 15.69 17.03 -2.99
C GLY A 170 14.92 16.26 -4.06
N LEU A 171 14.08 15.28 -3.68
CA LEU A 171 13.11 14.67 -4.59
C LEU A 171 11.97 15.65 -4.86
N GLY A 172 11.41 15.61 -6.07
CA GLY A 172 10.25 16.42 -6.46
C GLY A 172 8.95 15.94 -5.81
N GLY A 173 7.85 16.13 -6.54
CA GLY A 173 6.51 15.76 -6.10
C GLY A 173 5.91 16.73 -5.08
N LEU A 174 4.79 16.36 -4.49
CA LEU A 174 4.03 17.22 -3.57
C LEU A 174 4.81 17.59 -2.29
N GLY A 175 5.75 16.74 -1.87
CA GLY A 175 6.61 17.00 -0.72
C GLY A 175 7.49 18.24 -0.89
N PHE A 176 7.85 18.60 -2.13
CA PHE A 176 8.69 19.76 -2.42
C PHE A 176 8.07 21.05 -1.87
N ALA A 177 6.78 21.30 -2.14
CA ALA A 177 6.09 22.49 -1.65
C ALA A 177 5.99 22.51 -0.12
N LEU A 178 5.84 21.35 0.52
CA LEU A 178 5.79 21.22 1.98
C LEU A 178 7.15 21.57 2.61
N ILE A 179 8.24 21.00 2.12
CA ILE A 179 9.61 21.28 2.62
C ILE A 179 9.99 22.74 2.37
N GLN A 180 9.66 23.28 1.20
CA GLN A 180 9.86 24.69 0.90
C GLN A 180 9.11 25.60 1.89
N GLY A 181 7.84 25.29 2.20
CA GLY A 181 7.04 26.03 3.18
C GLY A 181 7.66 26.01 4.58
N ILE A 182 8.24 24.87 4.99
CA ILE A 182 8.97 24.75 6.26
C ILE A 182 10.22 25.65 6.24
N GLN A 183 11.01 25.63 5.19
CA GLN A 183 12.23 26.43 5.06
C GLN A 183 11.95 27.93 5.05
N THR A 184 10.86 28.35 4.39
CA THR A 184 10.44 29.75 4.31
C THR A 184 9.58 30.19 5.49
N ARG A 185 9.26 29.29 6.42
CA ARG A 185 8.37 29.53 7.57
C ARG A 185 7.00 30.07 7.13
N ASN A 186 6.45 29.50 6.05
CA ASN A 186 5.15 29.88 5.51
C ASN A 186 4.05 28.87 5.93
N PRO A 187 3.27 29.14 6.99
CA PRO A 187 2.27 28.20 7.48
C PRO A 187 1.16 27.91 6.48
N ALA A 188 0.78 28.88 5.66
CA ALA A 188 -0.25 28.72 4.63
C ALA A 188 0.20 27.70 3.55
N GLN A 189 1.46 27.80 3.11
CA GLN A 189 2.04 26.85 2.16
C GLN A 189 2.18 25.46 2.77
N ILE A 190 2.64 25.35 4.02
CA ILE A 190 2.77 24.05 4.71
C ILE A 190 1.41 23.37 4.79
N LEU A 191 0.40 24.09 5.27
CA LEU A 191 -0.95 23.54 5.44
C LEU A 191 -1.59 23.22 4.09
N GLY A 192 -1.47 24.10 3.10
CA GLY A 192 -1.98 23.88 1.75
C GLY A 192 -1.37 22.65 1.08
N ALA A 193 -0.03 22.52 1.10
CA ALA A 193 0.65 21.34 0.57
C ALA A 193 0.25 20.05 1.30
N SER A 194 0.10 20.10 2.63
CA SER A 194 -0.35 18.96 3.43
C SER A 194 -1.77 18.53 3.07
N ILE A 195 -2.70 19.49 2.86
CA ILE A 195 -4.08 19.20 2.43
C ILE A 195 -4.06 18.48 1.08
N VAL A 196 -3.27 18.94 0.12
CA VAL A 196 -3.18 18.30 -1.20
C VAL A 196 -2.68 16.86 -1.10
N VAL A 197 -1.64 16.60 -0.29
CA VAL A 197 -1.14 15.22 -0.05
C VAL A 197 -2.21 14.34 0.60
N VAL A 198 -2.91 14.85 1.61
CA VAL A 198 -3.99 14.11 2.29
C VAL A 198 -5.13 13.80 1.33
N VAL A 199 -5.56 14.77 0.53
CA VAL A 199 -6.61 14.56 -0.49
C VAL A 199 -6.17 13.51 -1.50
N LEU A 200 -4.94 13.58 -1.99
CA LEU A 200 -4.39 12.57 -2.90
C LEU A 200 -4.42 11.17 -2.27
N ALA A 201 -3.97 11.04 -1.03
CA ALA A 201 -3.97 9.77 -0.30
C ALA A 201 -5.40 9.23 -0.12
N LEU A 202 -6.37 10.08 0.25
CA LEU A 202 -7.78 9.69 0.40
C LEU A 202 -8.42 9.28 -0.93
N VAL A 203 -8.12 9.97 -2.03
CA VAL A 203 -8.59 9.60 -3.37
C VAL A 203 -8.04 8.23 -3.76
N LEU A 204 -6.74 8.01 -3.60
CA LEU A 204 -6.12 6.70 -3.89
C LEU A 204 -6.71 5.60 -3.00
N ASP A 205 -6.90 5.86 -1.72
CA ASP A 205 -7.53 4.94 -0.78
C ASP A 205 -8.95 4.55 -1.22
N ALA A 206 -9.76 5.53 -1.62
CA ALA A 206 -11.11 5.30 -2.13
C ALA A 206 -11.11 4.52 -3.45
N VAL A 207 -10.18 4.81 -4.38
CA VAL A 207 -10.02 4.06 -5.63
C VAL A 207 -9.70 2.60 -5.36
N PHE A 208 -8.74 2.31 -4.47
CA PHE A 208 -8.42 0.93 -4.09
C PHE A 208 -9.55 0.24 -3.34
N ALA A 209 -10.30 0.94 -2.49
CA ALA A 209 -11.50 0.40 -1.84
C ALA A 209 -12.59 0.03 -2.84
N LEU A 210 -12.79 0.85 -3.87
CA LEU A 210 -13.72 0.56 -4.96
C LEU A 210 -13.23 -0.63 -5.80
N LEU A 211 -11.96 -0.64 -6.18
CA LEU A 211 -11.34 -1.72 -6.93
C LEU A 211 -11.49 -3.06 -6.20
N GLN A 212 -11.28 -3.07 -4.88
CA GLN A 212 -11.47 -4.25 -4.05
C GLN A 212 -12.92 -4.74 -4.08
N ARG A 213 -13.91 -3.83 -4.05
CA ARG A 213 -15.34 -4.20 -4.13
C ARG A 213 -15.73 -4.81 -5.48
N VAL A 214 -15.12 -4.33 -6.57
CA VAL A 214 -15.42 -4.80 -7.93
C VAL A 214 -14.74 -6.12 -8.25
N LEU A 215 -13.47 -6.28 -7.84
CA LEU A 215 -12.66 -7.45 -8.17
C LEU A 215 -12.87 -8.64 -7.23
N VAL A 216 -13.44 -8.41 -6.04
CA VAL A 216 -13.73 -9.50 -5.08
C VAL A 216 -14.98 -10.25 -5.50
N PRO A 217 -14.91 -11.56 -5.75
CA PRO A 217 -16.08 -12.38 -6.04
C PRO A 217 -17.09 -12.33 -4.88
N ARG A 218 -18.36 -12.14 -5.20
CA ARG A 218 -19.45 -11.99 -4.18
C ARG A 218 -19.56 -13.17 -3.20
N GLY A 219 -19.10 -14.38 -3.57
CA GLY A 219 -19.09 -15.55 -2.70
C GLY A 219 -18.15 -15.47 -1.50
N VAL A 220 -17.06 -14.69 -1.58
CA VAL A 220 -16.07 -14.57 -0.49
C VAL A 220 -16.55 -13.63 0.63
N THR A 221 -17.45 -12.70 0.32
CA THR A 221 -17.97 -11.73 1.30
C THR A 221 -19.05 -12.29 2.22
N VAL A 222 -19.75 -13.35 1.82
CA VAL A 222 -20.87 -13.92 2.57
C VAL A 222 -20.39 -14.72 3.79
N GLN A 223 -19.21 -15.31 3.78
CA GLN A 223 -18.68 -16.10 4.89
C GLN A 223 -18.35 -15.28 6.15
N ARG A 224 -18.11 -13.97 6.04
CA ARG A 224 -17.85 -13.08 7.20
C ARG A 224 -19.09 -12.73 8.01
N SER A 225 -20.29 -13.04 7.51
CA SER A 225 -21.57 -12.61 8.10
C SER A 225 -22.41 -13.74 8.69
N ALA A 226 -21.89 -14.96 8.80
CA ALA A 226 -22.61 -16.03 9.50
C ALA A 226 -22.58 -15.76 11.02
N PRO A 227 -23.70 -15.35 11.65
CA PRO A 227 -23.65 -14.95 13.04
C PRO A 227 -23.47 -16.19 13.93
N GLU A 228 -22.62 -16.05 14.91
CA GLU A 228 -22.45 -16.91 16.11
C GLU A 228 -23.77 -17.25 16.85
N ARG A 229 -24.89 -16.70 16.37
CA ARG A 229 -26.26 -16.90 16.90
C ARG A 229 -26.72 -18.35 16.86
N ARG A 230 -26.27 -19.21 15.95
CA ARG A 230 -26.69 -20.61 15.88
C ARG A 230 -26.05 -21.50 16.96
N ARG A 231 -24.88 -21.14 17.47
CA ARG A 231 -24.18 -21.94 18.52
C ARG A 231 -24.83 -21.74 19.90
N ARG A 232 -25.34 -20.55 20.20
CA ARG A 232 -25.99 -20.25 21.48
C ARG A 232 -27.37 -20.94 21.66
N ARG A 233 -28.12 -21.26 20.57
CA ARG A 233 -29.43 -21.92 20.64
C ARG A 233 -29.34 -23.42 20.91
N ARG A 234 -28.18 -24.06 20.76
CA ARG A 234 -28.00 -25.49 21.09
C ARG A 234 -27.55 -25.77 22.52
N LEU A 235 -27.25 -24.72 23.28
CA LEU A 235 -26.71 -24.83 24.66
C LEU A 235 -27.73 -24.34 25.72
N SER A 236 -29.01 -24.07 25.39
CA SER A 236 -30.04 -23.87 26.39
C SER A 236 -30.46 -25.23 26.92
N PRO A 237 -30.31 -25.50 28.25
CA PRO A 237 -30.84 -26.72 28.85
C PRO A 237 -32.34 -26.75 28.67
N GLN A 238 -32.89 -27.88 28.24
CA GLN A 238 -34.34 -28.11 28.32
C GLN A 238 -34.73 -28.16 29.79
N PRO A 239 -35.81 -27.45 30.23
CA PRO A 239 -36.32 -27.60 31.59
C PRO A 239 -36.94 -28.99 31.72
N ALA A 240 -36.66 -29.62 32.86
CA ALA A 240 -37.21 -30.90 33.32
C ALA A 240 -38.69 -30.81 33.60
#